data_42f3e0971f37543fb1fc768bede5ad8c
#
_entry.id   42f3e0971f37543fb1fc768bede5ad8c
#
_cell.length_a   1.000
_cell.length_b   1.000
_cell.length_c   1.000
_cell.angle_alpha   90.00
_cell.angle_beta   90.00
_cell.angle_gamma   90.00
#
_symmetry.space_group_name_H-M   'P 1'
#
loop_
_entity.id
_entity.type
_entity.pdbx_description
1 polymer ?
#
loop_
_entity_poly.entity_id
_entity_poly.type
_entity_poly.pdbx_seq_one_letter_code
_entity_poly.pdbx_strand_id
1 'polypeptide(L)'
;MTSDRSVLSVLGELVVDMLPDVAAGAGPHGTAPHYVARPGGNALNVAVAAGRLGVPVRLLARLGTGPLAVGLRRHVELAGVDLAGLVPATEPVSLAVVGLGPDGSPDYGFHVQGAADWQWSDEELAAVLPSGTAILHVGSISSWTPPGCEAIARLVEQVAADGRALVSVDPNIRPMLADGPVGTALGNSAASVRTRLDRLLFRADIVKVSAEDLAWLEPDSAGDLDGTALRWADRGAALVLLTDGGAPLRIARPGRDLLRREPPRVTVADTVGAGDSLAAGLFAGLLDAGITTRAALEELPDEQLLPIIDDAALVAALNCTREGADPPTREELEAARR
;
A
#
# COMPACT_ATOMS: atom_id res chain seq x y z
N MET A 1 32.89 5.51 0.58
CA MET A 1 32.18 4.28 0.23
C MET A 1 30.94 4.24 1.12
N THR A 2 29.82 4.77 0.63
CA THR A 2 28.53 4.64 1.30
C THR A 2 28.16 3.16 1.28
N SER A 3 28.01 2.57 2.46
CA SER A 3 27.47 1.21 2.63
C SER A 3 26.24 1.08 1.76
N ASP A 4 26.23 0.06 0.89
CA ASP A 4 25.09 -0.29 0.05
C ASP A 4 24.00 -0.83 0.98
N ARG A 5 23.25 0.09 1.61
CA ARG A 5 22.16 -0.27 2.51
C ARG A 5 20.99 -0.75 1.65
N SER A 6 20.47 -1.92 1.98
CA SER A 6 19.23 -2.42 1.39
C SER A 6 18.11 -1.40 1.58
N VAL A 7 17.46 -0.99 0.49
CA VAL A 7 16.44 0.06 0.47
C VAL A 7 15.08 -0.56 0.15
N LEU A 8 14.06 -0.20 0.91
CA LEU A 8 12.67 -0.41 0.54
C LEU A 8 12.27 0.68 -0.47
N SER A 9 11.91 0.29 -1.68
CA SER A 9 11.34 1.19 -2.68
C SER A 9 9.83 1.00 -2.72
N VAL A 10 9.07 2.06 -2.45
CA VAL A 10 7.59 2.05 -2.46
C VAL A 10 7.11 2.90 -3.61
N LEU A 11 6.40 2.30 -4.56
CA LEU A 11 5.92 2.97 -5.78
C LEU A 11 4.41 3.10 -5.76
N GLY A 12 3.91 4.33 -5.92
CA GLY A 12 2.47 4.54 -6.04
C GLY A 12 2.02 5.99 -5.88
N GLU A 13 0.78 6.16 -5.44
CA GLU A 13 0.11 7.44 -5.37
C GLU A 13 0.26 8.18 -4.03
N LEU A 14 0.15 9.52 -4.13
CA LEU A 14 -0.04 10.44 -3.01
C LEU A 14 -1.39 11.14 -3.17
N VAL A 15 -2.31 10.85 -2.30
CA VAL A 15 -3.67 11.40 -2.35
C VAL A 15 -3.87 12.36 -1.17
N VAL A 16 -4.68 13.38 -1.35
CA VAL A 16 -5.20 14.17 -0.23
C VAL A 16 -6.63 13.75 0.03
N ASP A 17 -6.87 13.22 1.22
CA ASP A 17 -8.21 12.92 1.69
C ASP A 17 -8.80 14.17 2.38
N MET A 18 -9.90 14.68 1.82
CA MET A 18 -10.67 15.78 2.37
C MET A 18 -11.79 15.21 3.24
N LEU A 19 -11.59 15.20 4.55
CA LEU A 19 -12.53 14.63 5.52
C LEU A 19 -13.41 15.72 6.12
N PRO A 20 -14.73 15.48 6.34
CA PRO A 20 -15.58 16.45 6.98
C PRO A 20 -15.15 16.68 8.44
N ASP A 21 -14.97 17.93 8.82
CA ASP A 21 -14.70 18.31 10.21
C ASP A 21 -16.05 18.46 10.96
N VAL A 22 -16.50 17.35 11.51
CA VAL A 22 -17.76 17.30 12.26
C VAL A 22 -17.72 18.18 13.52
N ALA A 23 -16.53 18.34 14.12
CA ALA A 23 -16.36 19.12 15.35
C ALA A 23 -16.46 20.64 15.08
N ALA A 24 -16.08 21.10 13.88
CA ALA A 24 -16.19 22.52 13.52
C ALA A 24 -17.63 22.96 13.28
N GLY A 25 -18.60 22.06 13.19
CA GLY A 25 -20.01 22.36 12.95
C GLY A 25 -20.26 22.86 11.52
N ALA A 26 -21.49 23.30 11.27
CA ALA A 26 -21.85 23.94 10.01
C ALA A 26 -21.23 25.36 9.96
N GLY A 27 -20.65 25.73 8.78
CA GLY A 27 -20.07 27.04 8.56
C GLY A 27 -21.06 28.21 8.80
N PRO A 28 -20.63 29.48 8.66
CA PRO A 28 -21.33 30.68 9.13
C PRO A 28 -22.80 30.84 8.71
N HIS A 29 -23.27 30.04 7.78
CA HIS A 29 -24.68 30.06 7.32
C HIS A 29 -25.31 28.65 7.30
N GLY A 30 -24.70 27.64 7.98
CA GLY A 30 -25.21 26.29 8.03
C GLY A 30 -25.18 25.51 6.70
N THR A 31 -24.51 26.05 5.69
CA THR A 31 -24.58 25.53 4.30
C THR A 31 -23.27 24.97 3.74
N ALA A 32 -22.15 25.19 4.42
CA ALA A 32 -20.86 24.73 3.94
C ALA A 32 -20.18 23.82 4.98
N PRO A 33 -19.89 22.57 4.67
CA PRO A 33 -19.10 21.71 5.54
C PRO A 33 -17.66 22.23 5.61
N HIS A 34 -17.05 22.10 6.79
CA HIS A 34 -15.62 22.26 6.96
C HIS A 34 -14.93 20.95 6.61
N TYR A 35 -13.78 21.04 5.97
CA TYR A 35 -12.97 19.88 5.64
C TYR A 35 -11.57 20.00 6.21
N VAL A 36 -11.03 18.88 6.68
CA VAL A 36 -9.63 18.72 7.05
C VAL A 36 -8.95 17.92 5.95
N ALA A 37 -7.87 18.47 5.40
CA ALA A 37 -7.03 17.78 4.43
C ALA A 37 -6.07 16.83 5.16
N ARG A 38 -6.11 15.55 4.86
CA ARG A 38 -5.22 14.52 5.40
C ARG A 38 -4.37 13.92 4.28
N PRO A 39 -3.06 13.71 4.48
CA PRO A 39 -2.26 12.89 3.58
C PRO A 39 -2.79 11.46 3.55
N GLY A 40 -2.86 10.89 2.35
CA GLY A 40 -3.34 9.53 2.09
C GLY A 40 -2.70 8.93 0.84
N GLY A 41 -3.16 7.75 0.47
CA GLY A 41 -2.62 6.92 -0.60
C GLY A 41 -1.84 5.73 -0.03
N ASN A 42 -2.03 4.55 -0.62
CA ASN A 42 -1.40 3.30 -0.14
C ASN A 42 0.12 3.44 -0.07
N ALA A 43 0.76 3.87 -1.15
CA ALA A 43 2.22 4.01 -1.22
C ALA A 43 2.75 5.03 -0.20
N LEU A 44 2.06 6.16 -0.03
CA LEU A 44 2.44 7.15 0.98
C LEU A 44 2.38 6.52 2.39
N ASN A 45 1.29 5.84 2.72
CA ASN A 45 1.08 5.25 4.04
C ASN A 45 2.13 4.17 4.35
N VAL A 46 2.42 3.28 3.38
CA VAL A 46 3.48 2.26 3.51
C VAL A 46 4.85 2.91 3.73
N ALA A 47 5.20 3.93 2.94
CA ALA A 47 6.49 4.60 3.06
C ALA A 47 6.64 5.34 4.39
N VAL A 48 5.58 6.04 4.84
CA VAL A 48 5.54 6.71 6.15
C VAL A 48 5.67 5.71 7.30
N ALA A 49 4.94 4.60 7.24
CA ALA A 49 5.03 3.56 8.25
C ALA A 49 6.45 2.95 8.32
N ALA A 50 7.04 2.61 7.17
CA ALA A 50 8.40 2.08 7.11
C ALA A 50 9.44 3.10 7.62
N GLY A 51 9.32 4.37 7.25
CA GLY A 51 10.21 5.43 7.73
C GLY A 51 10.13 5.62 9.25
N ARG A 52 8.93 5.60 9.84
CA ARG A 52 8.73 5.66 11.31
C ARG A 52 9.29 4.42 12.04
N LEU A 53 9.33 3.27 11.37
CA LEU A 53 10.02 2.06 11.85
C LEU A 53 11.54 2.12 11.64
N GLY A 54 12.09 3.21 11.09
CA GLY A 54 13.52 3.39 10.87
C GLY A 54 14.08 2.59 9.69
N VAL A 55 13.23 2.10 8.79
CA VAL A 55 13.63 1.41 7.56
C VAL A 55 14.20 2.43 6.56
N PRO A 56 15.35 2.17 5.91
CA PRO A 56 15.78 2.95 4.76
C PRO A 56 14.75 2.81 3.63
N VAL A 57 13.92 3.82 3.42
CA VAL A 57 12.81 3.79 2.47
C VAL A 57 12.86 4.97 1.52
N ARG A 58 12.64 4.71 0.22
CA ARG A 58 12.43 5.72 -0.83
C ARG A 58 11.02 5.59 -1.37
N LEU A 59 10.28 6.70 -1.35
CA LEU A 59 8.99 6.80 -2.00
C LEU A 59 9.18 7.22 -3.46
N LEU A 60 8.73 6.39 -4.39
CA LEU A 60 8.69 6.65 -5.82
C LEU A 60 7.29 7.13 -6.17
N ALA A 61 7.13 8.43 -6.31
CA ALA A 61 5.82 9.03 -6.59
C ALA A 61 5.97 10.29 -7.44
N ARG A 62 4.97 10.57 -8.28
CA ARG A 62 4.87 11.84 -8.98
C ARG A 62 4.09 12.81 -8.12
N LEU A 63 4.63 13.98 -7.89
CA LEU A 63 4.04 14.97 -7.01
C LEU A 63 3.80 16.29 -7.78
N GLY A 64 2.55 16.67 -7.87
CA GLY A 64 2.13 17.93 -8.46
C GLY A 64 2.63 19.16 -7.69
N THR A 65 2.15 20.32 -8.04
CA THR A 65 2.52 21.61 -7.42
C THR A 65 1.38 22.16 -6.55
N GLY A 66 1.69 23.17 -5.76
CA GLY A 66 0.71 23.90 -4.94
C GLY A 66 0.70 23.50 -3.46
N PRO A 67 -0.17 24.16 -2.67
CA PRO A 67 -0.17 24.00 -1.20
C PRO A 67 -0.38 22.57 -0.71
N LEU A 68 -1.24 21.80 -1.37
CA LEU A 68 -1.49 20.39 -0.99
C LEU A 68 -0.24 19.53 -1.23
N ALA A 69 0.45 19.71 -2.35
CA ALA A 69 1.69 19.01 -2.64
C ALA A 69 2.79 19.34 -1.61
N VAL A 70 2.87 20.58 -1.15
CA VAL A 70 3.79 20.99 -0.07
C VAL A 70 3.46 20.23 1.23
N GLY A 71 2.17 20.11 1.55
CA GLY A 71 1.72 19.35 2.72
C GLY A 71 2.08 17.87 2.66
N LEU A 72 1.83 17.21 1.53
CA LEU A 72 2.20 15.80 1.29
C LEU A 72 3.71 15.60 1.40
N ARG A 73 4.51 16.44 0.73
CA ARG A 73 5.97 16.38 0.80
C ARG A 73 6.48 16.51 2.24
N ARG A 74 5.94 17.48 2.99
CA ARG A 74 6.32 17.70 4.38
C ARG A 74 5.99 16.51 5.27
N HIS A 75 4.83 15.89 5.07
CA HIS A 75 4.40 14.71 5.81
C HIS A 75 5.37 13.53 5.62
N VAL A 76 5.73 13.25 4.37
CA VAL A 76 6.67 12.18 4.00
C VAL A 76 8.09 12.48 4.57
N GLU A 77 8.55 13.73 4.46
CA GLU A 77 9.84 14.18 4.99
C GLU A 77 9.95 13.96 6.52
N LEU A 78 8.90 14.32 7.26
CA LEU A 78 8.87 14.17 8.73
C LEU A 78 8.92 12.72 9.19
N ALA A 79 8.52 11.78 8.34
CA ALA A 79 8.61 10.34 8.61
C ALA A 79 10.02 9.76 8.30
N GLY A 80 10.97 10.57 7.83
CA GLY A 80 12.33 10.12 7.52
C GLY A 80 12.45 9.37 6.18
N VAL A 81 11.48 9.52 5.28
CA VAL A 81 11.47 8.90 3.96
C VAL A 81 12.42 9.66 3.01
N ASP A 82 13.18 8.94 2.19
CA ASP A 82 14.02 9.54 1.15
C ASP A 82 13.15 10.11 0.02
N LEU A 83 13.25 11.42 -0.19
CA LEU A 83 12.48 12.18 -1.17
C LEU A 83 13.10 12.19 -2.57
N ALA A 84 14.26 11.58 -2.78
CA ALA A 84 14.93 11.56 -4.09
C ALA A 84 14.11 10.80 -5.17
N GLY A 85 13.11 10.02 -4.75
CA GLY A 85 12.15 9.34 -5.63
C GLY A 85 10.92 10.17 -6.01
N LEU A 86 10.76 11.39 -5.46
CA LEU A 86 9.64 12.25 -5.81
C LEU A 86 9.92 13.00 -7.13
N VAL A 87 9.18 12.64 -8.17
CA VAL A 87 9.25 13.28 -9.49
C VAL A 87 8.34 14.52 -9.50
N PRO A 88 8.89 15.72 -9.75
CA PRO A 88 8.07 16.91 -9.89
C PRO A 88 7.14 16.80 -11.11
N ALA A 89 5.87 17.12 -10.93
CA ALA A 89 4.84 17.03 -11.94
C ALA A 89 4.09 18.37 -12.08
N THR A 90 3.61 18.67 -13.27
CA THR A 90 2.76 19.84 -13.54
C THR A 90 1.27 19.53 -13.37
N GLU A 91 0.93 18.27 -13.39
CA GLU A 91 -0.42 17.75 -13.18
C GLU A 91 -0.87 17.97 -11.72
N PRO A 92 -2.19 18.04 -11.48
CA PRO A 92 -2.71 18.25 -10.13
C PRO A 92 -2.46 17.05 -9.20
N VAL A 93 -2.51 17.30 -7.91
CA VAL A 93 -2.57 16.28 -6.87
C VAL A 93 -3.94 15.62 -6.88
N SER A 94 -3.99 14.31 -6.66
CA SER A 94 -5.22 13.55 -6.49
C SER A 94 -5.94 13.92 -5.19
N LEU A 95 -7.27 14.08 -5.27
CA LEU A 95 -8.13 14.34 -4.12
C LEU A 95 -9.21 13.26 -4.00
N ALA A 96 -9.44 12.80 -2.78
CA ALA A 96 -10.63 12.06 -2.39
C ALA A 96 -11.40 12.92 -1.39
N VAL A 97 -12.62 13.33 -1.75
CA VAL A 97 -13.48 14.13 -0.88
C VAL A 97 -14.51 13.19 -0.27
N VAL A 98 -14.53 13.12 1.05
CA VAL A 98 -15.48 12.28 1.78
C VAL A 98 -16.67 13.13 2.20
N GLY A 99 -17.85 12.75 1.73
CA GLY A 99 -19.13 13.26 2.19
C GLY A 99 -19.80 12.28 3.16
N LEU A 100 -20.91 12.69 3.74
CA LEU A 100 -21.80 11.82 4.49
C LEU A 100 -23.10 11.67 3.68
N GLY A 101 -23.45 10.45 3.33
CA GLY A 101 -24.73 10.11 2.72
C GLY A 101 -25.90 10.39 3.67
N PRO A 102 -27.14 10.34 3.18
CA PRO A 102 -28.34 10.59 4.00
C PRO A 102 -28.48 9.65 5.21
N ASP A 103 -27.89 8.47 5.15
CA ASP A 103 -27.85 7.43 6.18
C ASP A 103 -26.59 7.53 7.08
N GLY A 104 -25.73 8.53 6.85
CA GLY A 104 -24.48 8.70 7.56
C GLY A 104 -23.33 7.85 7.02
N SER A 105 -23.55 7.08 5.96
CA SER A 105 -22.48 6.32 5.28
C SER A 105 -21.51 7.26 4.55
N PRO A 106 -20.23 6.89 4.42
CA PRO A 106 -19.28 7.67 3.64
C PRO A 106 -19.68 7.69 2.16
N ASP A 107 -19.71 8.89 1.58
CA ASP A 107 -19.87 9.12 0.14
C ASP A 107 -18.57 9.75 -0.40
N TYR A 108 -17.99 9.15 -1.45
CA TYR A 108 -16.68 9.54 -1.95
C TYR A 108 -16.78 10.26 -3.29
N GLY A 109 -16.27 11.49 -3.34
CA GLY A 109 -16.01 12.23 -4.57
C GLY A 109 -14.54 12.19 -4.94
N PHE A 110 -14.18 11.57 -6.07
CA PHE A 110 -12.80 11.49 -6.52
C PHE A 110 -12.49 12.56 -7.58
N HIS A 111 -11.48 13.38 -7.31
CA HIS A 111 -10.93 14.38 -8.24
C HIS A 111 -9.53 13.91 -8.67
N VAL A 112 -9.48 13.01 -9.63
CA VAL A 112 -8.29 12.22 -9.98
C VAL A 112 -7.99 12.21 -11.49
N GLN A 113 -8.85 12.81 -12.31
CA GLN A 113 -8.63 12.89 -13.75
C GLN A 113 -7.40 13.75 -14.07
N GLY A 114 -6.48 13.20 -14.87
CA GLY A 114 -5.25 13.89 -15.24
C GLY A 114 -4.33 14.20 -14.06
N ALA A 115 -4.51 13.55 -12.92
CA ALA A 115 -3.62 13.71 -11.77
C ALA A 115 -2.23 13.13 -12.02
N ALA A 116 -1.25 13.61 -11.25
CA ALA A 116 0.16 13.28 -11.41
C ALA A 116 0.45 11.77 -11.23
N ASP A 117 -0.26 11.12 -10.32
CA ASP A 117 0.05 9.79 -9.79
C ASP A 117 0.11 8.66 -10.84
N TRP A 118 -0.61 8.80 -11.95
CA TRP A 118 -0.66 7.81 -13.04
C TRP A 118 -0.08 8.26 -14.37
N GLN A 119 0.80 9.27 -14.36
CA GLN A 119 1.45 9.78 -15.58
C GLN A 119 2.92 9.30 -15.72
N TRP A 120 3.24 8.15 -15.14
CA TRP A 120 4.59 7.60 -15.15
C TRP A 120 5.11 7.26 -16.55
N SER A 121 6.38 7.58 -16.82
CA SER A 121 7.15 7.06 -17.95
C SER A 121 8.22 6.06 -17.51
N ASP A 122 8.74 5.27 -18.46
CA ASP A 122 9.84 4.33 -18.21
C ASP A 122 11.11 5.06 -17.77
N GLU A 123 11.39 6.22 -18.39
CA GLU A 123 12.58 7.05 -18.10
C GLU A 123 12.53 7.60 -16.68
N GLU A 124 11.37 8.09 -16.23
CA GLU A 124 11.19 8.58 -14.86
C GLU A 124 11.42 7.46 -13.85
N LEU A 125 10.81 6.30 -14.06
CA LEU A 125 10.96 5.14 -13.17
C LEU A 125 12.41 4.66 -13.10
N ALA A 126 13.10 4.57 -14.24
CA ALA A 126 14.51 4.18 -14.29
C ALA A 126 15.43 5.19 -13.58
N ALA A 127 15.08 6.49 -13.62
CA ALA A 127 15.88 7.54 -13.00
C ALA A 127 15.76 7.57 -11.47
N VAL A 128 14.60 7.16 -10.91
CA VAL A 128 14.33 7.30 -9.47
C VAL A 128 14.49 6.00 -8.67
N LEU A 129 14.49 4.82 -9.33
CA LEU A 129 14.67 3.53 -8.66
C LEU A 129 16.10 3.40 -8.13
N PRO A 130 16.32 3.22 -6.81
CA PRO A 130 17.67 3.04 -6.27
C PRO A 130 18.29 1.73 -6.73
N SER A 131 19.60 1.74 -7.03
CA SER A 131 20.37 0.51 -7.33
C SER A 131 20.40 -0.48 -6.17
N GLY A 132 20.30 0.00 -4.92
CA GLY A 132 20.26 -0.80 -3.70
C GLY A 132 18.84 -1.23 -3.28
N THR A 133 17.84 -1.19 -4.19
CA THR A 133 16.50 -1.70 -3.91
C THR A 133 16.57 -3.18 -3.53
N ALA A 134 16.10 -3.50 -2.32
CA ALA A 134 15.99 -4.86 -1.81
C ALA A 134 14.57 -5.39 -1.84
N ILE A 135 13.60 -4.50 -1.68
CA ILE A 135 12.17 -4.78 -1.84
C ILE A 135 11.57 -3.64 -2.69
N LEU A 136 10.90 -4.00 -3.77
CA LEU A 136 10.04 -3.09 -4.54
C LEU A 136 8.59 -3.39 -4.20
N HIS A 137 7.93 -2.48 -3.49
CA HIS A 137 6.50 -2.57 -3.21
C HIS A 137 5.72 -1.72 -4.19
N VAL A 138 4.71 -2.30 -4.81
CA VAL A 138 3.83 -1.67 -5.80
C VAL A 138 2.39 -2.04 -5.47
N GLY A 139 1.48 -1.09 -5.60
CA GLY A 139 0.08 -1.42 -5.38
C GLY A 139 -0.87 -0.29 -5.69
N SER A 140 -2.13 -0.55 -5.36
CA SER A 140 -3.22 0.41 -5.43
C SER A 140 -3.41 1.05 -6.80
N ILE A 141 -4.04 2.21 -6.84
CA ILE A 141 -4.63 2.86 -8.02
C ILE A 141 -3.60 3.11 -9.14
N SER A 142 -2.41 3.59 -8.81
CA SER A 142 -1.38 3.90 -9.80
C SER A 142 -0.86 2.67 -10.54
N SER A 143 -0.91 1.49 -9.91
CA SER A 143 -0.43 0.24 -10.50
C SER A 143 -1.33 -0.31 -11.60
N TRP A 144 -2.57 0.13 -11.67
CA TRP A 144 -3.55 -0.34 -12.66
C TRP A 144 -4.26 0.78 -13.43
N THR A 145 -3.96 2.07 -13.17
CA THR A 145 -4.55 3.21 -13.89
C THR A 145 -3.64 3.68 -15.02
N PRO A 146 -4.16 3.77 -16.27
CA PRO A 146 -3.39 4.26 -17.39
C PRO A 146 -3.15 5.80 -17.32
N PRO A 147 -2.10 6.30 -18.03
CA PRO A 147 -1.18 5.56 -18.89
C PRO A 147 -0.02 4.88 -18.14
N GLY A 148 0.33 5.33 -16.94
CA GLY A 148 1.54 4.96 -16.21
C GLY A 148 1.61 3.50 -15.77
N CYS A 149 0.45 2.82 -15.60
CA CYS A 149 0.43 1.41 -15.20
C CYS A 149 1.24 0.48 -16.12
N GLU A 150 1.37 0.83 -17.40
CA GLU A 150 2.17 0.04 -18.36
C GLU A 150 3.68 0.17 -18.09
N ALA A 151 4.15 1.38 -17.76
CA ALA A 151 5.54 1.60 -17.36
C ALA A 151 5.85 0.90 -16.02
N ILE A 152 4.92 0.98 -15.06
CA ILE A 152 5.03 0.29 -13.77
C ILE A 152 5.09 -1.22 -13.97
N ALA A 153 4.26 -1.80 -14.83
CA ALA A 153 4.29 -3.22 -15.10
C ALA A 153 5.62 -3.67 -15.73
N ARG A 154 6.17 -2.91 -16.67
CA ARG A 154 7.50 -3.20 -17.25
C ARG A 154 8.61 -3.13 -16.19
N LEU A 155 8.58 -2.14 -15.30
CA LEU A 155 9.53 -2.06 -14.19
C LEU A 155 9.45 -3.29 -13.29
N VAL A 156 8.24 -3.71 -12.88
CA VAL A 156 8.02 -4.90 -12.07
C VAL A 156 8.55 -6.16 -12.76
N GLU A 157 8.28 -6.32 -14.05
CA GLU A 157 8.79 -7.44 -14.84
C GLU A 157 10.32 -7.46 -14.90
N GLN A 158 10.95 -6.29 -15.06
CA GLN A 158 12.40 -6.17 -15.09
C GLN A 158 13.01 -6.50 -13.71
N VAL A 159 12.49 -5.96 -12.62
CA VAL A 159 12.99 -6.22 -11.27
C VAL A 159 12.84 -7.69 -10.91
N ALA A 160 11.69 -8.30 -11.23
CA ALA A 160 11.47 -9.73 -11.03
C ALA A 160 12.43 -10.60 -11.87
N ALA A 161 12.67 -10.23 -13.13
CA ALA A 161 13.60 -10.97 -14.00
C ALA A 161 15.06 -10.85 -13.53
N ASP A 162 15.45 -9.69 -13.00
CA ASP A 162 16.80 -9.46 -12.45
C ASP A 162 17.05 -10.28 -11.16
N GLY A 163 15.99 -10.60 -10.39
CA GLY A 163 16.04 -11.42 -9.17
C GLY A 163 16.86 -10.83 -8.01
N ARG A 164 17.21 -9.54 -8.07
CA ARG A 164 18.02 -8.86 -7.05
C ARG A 164 17.23 -8.25 -5.92
N ALA A 165 15.92 -8.09 -6.09
CA ALA A 165 15.00 -7.54 -5.13
C ALA A 165 13.74 -8.38 -5.06
N LEU A 166 13.09 -8.41 -3.91
CA LEU A 166 11.73 -8.93 -3.77
C LEU A 166 10.73 -7.97 -4.39
N VAL A 167 9.79 -8.49 -5.13
CA VAL A 167 8.62 -7.75 -5.63
C VAL A 167 7.44 -8.01 -4.71
N SER A 168 6.87 -6.96 -4.14
CA SER A 168 5.65 -7.02 -3.32
C SER A 168 4.51 -6.29 -4.01
N VAL A 169 3.34 -6.92 -4.06
CA VAL A 169 2.12 -6.35 -4.66
C VAL A 169 0.97 -6.35 -3.65
N ASP A 170 0.32 -5.18 -3.53
CA ASP A 170 -0.96 -5.02 -2.82
C ASP A 170 -2.00 -4.46 -3.81
N PRO A 171 -2.97 -5.25 -4.28
CA PRO A 171 -3.99 -4.77 -5.22
C PRO A 171 -4.74 -3.54 -4.72
N ASN A 172 -5.10 -3.53 -3.44
CA ASN A 172 -5.75 -2.42 -2.73
C ASN A 172 -6.81 -1.72 -3.58
N ILE A 173 -7.80 -2.49 -4.01
CA ILE A 173 -8.81 -2.10 -4.99
C ILE A 173 -9.67 -0.95 -4.47
N ARG A 174 -9.95 -0.02 -5.36
CA ARG A 174 -10.98 1.02 -5.16
C ARG A 174 -12.05 0.83 -6.23
N PRO A 175 -13.13 0.09 -5.94
CA PRO A 175 -14.13 -0.31 -6.95
C PRO A 175 -14.63 0.87 -7.78
N MET A 176 -14.88 2.04 -7.18
CA MET A 176 -15.34 3.23 -7.88
C MET A 176 -14.34 3.78 -8.91
N LEU A 177 -13.02 3.55 -8.71
CA LEU A 177 -11.96 3.96 -9.63
C LEU A 177 -11.58 2.83 -10.61
N ALA A 178 -11.86 1.58 -10.23
CA ALA A 178 -11.62 0.42 -11.07
C ALA A 178 -12.72 0.22 -12.13
N ASP A 179 -13.94 0.68 -11.84
CA ASP A 179 -15.10 0.54 -12.73
C ASP A 179 -16.07 1.72 -12.52
N GLY A 180 -17.17 1.74 -13.28
CA GLY A 180 -18.17 2.80 -13.23
C GLY A 180 -17.75 4.09 -13.95
N PRO A 181 -18.46 5.22 -13.74
CA PRO A 181 -18.23 6.46 -14.49
C PRO A 181 -16.84 7.07 -14.27
N VAL A 182 -16.35 7.08 -13.02
CA VAL A 182 -15.02 7.62 -12.69
C VAL A 182 -13.93 6.70 -13.25
N GLY A 183 -14.07 5.38 -13.06
CA GLY A 183 -13.15 4.40 -13.63
C GLY A 183 -13.06 4.51 -15.15
N THR A 184 -14.21 4.60 -15.83
CA THR A 184 -14.26 4.78 -17.29
C THR A 184 -13.53 6.06 -17.73
N ALA A 185 -13.70 7.18 -17.00
CA ALA A 185 -13.03 8.43 -17.29
C ALA A 185 -11.51 8.36 -17.09
N LEU A 186 -11.03 7.43 -16.25
CA LEU A 186 -9.60 7.09 -16.08
C LEU A 186 -9.10 6.06 -17.12
N GLY A 187 -9.94 5.53 -17.99
CA GLY A 187 -9.59 4.46 -18.93
C GLY A 187 -9.58 3.06 -18.29
N ASN A 188 -10.32 2.89 -17.20
CA ASN A 188 -10.49 1.64 -16.47
C ASN A 188 -11.83 0.96 -16.79
N SER A 189 -11.83 -0.34 -16.63
CA SER A 189 -13.00 -1.20 -16.48
C SER A 189 -12.60 -2.36 -15.58
N ALA A 190 -13.55 -3.01 -14.93
CA ALA A 190 -13.27 -4.17 -14.07
C ALA A 190 -12.38 -5.21 -14.77
N ALA A 191 -12.68 -5.52 -16.04
CA ALA A 191 -11.90 -6.47 -16.83
C ALA A 191 -10.45 -6.00 -17.07
N SER A 192 -10.25 -4.72 -17.48
CA SER A 192 -8.93 -4.19 -17.75
C SER A 192 -8.07 -4.08 -16.49
N VAL A 193 -8.67 -3.71 -15.35
CA VAL A 193 -7.97 -3.64 -14.06
C VAL A 193 -7.56 -5.03 -13.60
N ARG A 194 -8.44 -6.04 -13.69
CA ARG A 194 -8.08 -7.44 -13.38
C ARG A 194 -6.90 -7.92 -14.25
N THR A 195 -6.95 -7.70 -15.56
CA THR A 195 -5.86 -8.09 -16.48
C THR A 195 -4.52 -7.44 -16.10
N ARG A 196 -4.52 -6.14 -15.75
CA ARG A 196 -3.31 -5.43 -15.34
C ARG A 196 -2.77 -5.94 -14.00
N LEU A 197 -3.65 -6.18 -13.03
CA LEU A 197 -3.28 -6.75 -11.74
C LEU A 197 -2.76 -8.17 -11.84
N ASP A 198 -3.39 -9.03 -12.66
CA ASP A 198 -2.90 -10.39 -12.91
C ASP A 198 -1.46 -10.38 -13.41
N ARG A 199 -1.12 -9.43 -14.29
CA ARG A 199 0.25 -9.27 -14.80
C ARG A 199 1.26 -8.96 -13.69
N LEU A 200 0.89 -8.12 -12.72
CA LEU A 200 1.73 -7.78 -11.57
C LEU A 200 1.81 -8.93 -10.57
N LEU A 201 0.66 -9.52 -10.22
CA LEU A 201 0.54 -10.62 -9.26
C LEU A 201 1.34 -11.85 -9.72
N PHE A 202 1.38 -12.13 -11.02
CA PHE A 202 2.18 -13.22 -11.59
C PHE A 202 3.70 -13.01 -11.40
N ARG A 203 4.16 -11.79 -11.13
CA ARG A 203 5.56 -11.44 -10.92
C ARG A 203 5.91 -11.19 -9.45
N ALA A 204 4.91 -11.18 -8.58
CA ALA A 204 5.11 -10.89 -7.17
C ALA A 204 5.74 -12.05 -6.41
N ASP A 205 6.72 -11.74 -5.58
CA ASP A 205 7.25 -12.67 -4.56
C ASP A 205 6.39 -12.64 -3.30
N ILE A 206 5.88 -11.44 -2.96
CA ILE A 206 5.01 -11.21 -1.81
C ILE A 206 3.71 -10.60 -2.32
N VAL A 207 2.59 -11.22 -1.97
CA VAL A 207 1.25 -10.67 -2.18
C VAL A 207 0.60 -10.41 -0.84
N LYS A 208 0.24 -9.15 -0.59
CA LYS A 208 -0.67 -8.81 0.50
C LYS A 208 -2.03 -8.45 -0.13
N VAL A 209 -3.09 -9.03 0.35
CA VAL A 209 -4.44 -8.85 -0.19
C VAL A 209 -5.46 -8.87 0.93
N SER A 210 -6.52 -8.05 0.83
CA SER A 210 -7.68 -8.15 1.72
C SER A 210 -8.72 -9.14 1.19
N ALA A 211 -9.58 -9.64 2.08
CA ALA A 211 -10.73 -10.46 1.67
C ALA A 211 -11.66 -9.69 0.72
N GLU A 212 -11.80 -8.38 0.90
CA GLU A 212 -12.59 -7.51 0.01
C GLU A 212 -11.97 -7.40 -1.39
N ASP A 213 -10.64 -7.18 -1.48
CA ASP A 213 -9.93 -7.16 -2.76
C ASP A 213 -10.04 -8.50 -3.47
N LEU A 214 -9.90 -9.60 -2.72
CA LEU A 214 -10.01 -10.94 -3.26
C LEU A 214 -11.41 -11.20 -3.83
N ALA A 215 -12.46 -10.81 -3.10
CA ALA A 215 -13.84 -10.94 -3.55
C ALA A 215 -14.09 -10.14 -4.85
N TRP A 216 -13.45 -9.00 -5.02
CA TRP A 216 -13.53 -8.20 -6.24
C TRP A 216 -12.72 -8.84 -7.40
N LEU A 217 -11.53 -9.37 -7.11
CA LEU A 217 -10.66 -9.99 -8.12
C LEU A 217 -11.19 -11.34 -8.59
N GLU A 218 -11.61 -12.19 -7.67
CA GLU A 218 -12.10 -13.56 -7.91
C GLU A 218 -13.49 -13.75 -7.26
N PRO A 219 -14.57 -13.15 -7.78
CA PRO A 219 -15.89 -13.19 -7.15
C PRO A 219 -16.44 -14.61 -6.98
N ASP A 220 -16.08 -15.52 -7.88
CA ASP A 220 -16.50 -16.93 -7.80
C ASP A 220 -15.82 -17.69 -6.67
N SER A 221 -14.72 -17.19 -6.13
CA SER A 221 -13.91 -17.78 -5.04
C SER A 221 -14.08 -17.05 -3.71
N ALA A 222 -14.92 -16.03 -3.62
CA ALA A 222 -15.04 -15.16 -2.43
C ALA A 222 -15.43 -15.91 -1.14
N GLY A 223 -16.05 -17.08 -1.24
CA GLY A 223 -16.42 -17.94 -0.10
C GLY A 223 -15.29 -18.86 0.39
N ASP A 224 -14.18 -18.99 -0.35
CA ASP A 224 -13.05 -19.88 -0.05
C ASP A 224 -11.75 -19.09 0.06
N LEU A 225 -11.62 -18.28 1.12
CA LEU A 225 -10.42 -17.46 1.37
C LEU A 225 -9.16 -18.32 1.56
N ASP A 226 -9.28 -19.46 2.24
CA ASP A 226 -8.17 -20.34 2.53
C ASP A 226 -7.62 -21.00 1.27
N GLY A 227 -8.50 -21.65 0.51
CA GLY A 227 -8.12 -22.27 -0.76
C GLY A 227 -7.61 -21.26 -1.78
N THR A 228 -8.14 -20.04 -1.78
CA THR A 228 -7.66 -19.00 -2.69
C THR A 228 -6.28 -18.50 -2.30
N ALA A 229 -5.98 -18.29 -1.01
CA ALA A 229 -4.64 -17.93 -0.58
C ALA A 229 -3.59 -18.99 -0.99
N LEU A 230 -3.91 -20.27 -0.81
CA LEU A 230 -3.04 -21.36 -1.23
C LEU A 230 -2.85 -21.40 -2.75
N ARG A 231 -3.95 -21.26 -3.53
CA ARG A 231 -3.85 -21.20 -5.00
C ARG A 231 -2.97 -20.04 -5.48
N TRP A 232 -3.02 -18.89 -4.83
CA TRP A 232 -2.18 -17.75 -5.21
C TRP A 232 -0.70 -17.99 -4.90
N ALA A 233 -0.39 -18.65 -3.78
CA ALA A 233 0.98 -19.09 -3.50
C ALA A 233 1.47 -20.09 -4.57
N ASP A 234 0.65 -21.08 -4.91
CA ASP A 234 1.00 -22.09 -5.93
C ASP A 234 1.10 -21.51 -7.35
N ARG A 235 0.47 -20.36 -7.63
CA ARG A 235 0.61 -19.64 -8.91
C ARG A 235 1.92 -18.88 -9.06
N GLY A 236 2.68 -18.71 -7.97
CA GLY A 236 3.99 -18.09 -8.08
C GLY A 236 4.43 -17.20 -6.92
N ALA A 237 3.57 -16.76 -6.04
CA ALA A 237 3.98 -15.95 -4.89
C ALA A 237 4.71 -16.81 -3.85
N ALA A 238 5.88 -16.38 -3.40
CA ALA A 238 6.61 -17.06 -2.31
C ALA A 238 5.93 -16.88 -0.95
N LEU A 239 5.16 -15.78 -0.80
CA LEU A 239 4.40 -15.47 0.41
C LEU A 239 3.11 -14.73 0.04
N VAL A 240 1.98 -15.24 0.49
CA VAL A 240 0.67 -14.57 0.43
C VAL A 240 0.20 -14.25 1.84
N LEU A 241 -0.10 -12.98 2.11
CA LEU A 241 -0.76 -12.51 3.33
C LEU A 241 -2.18 -12.05 2.99
N LEU A 242 -3.18 -12.78 3.49
CA LEU A 242 -4.58 -12.43 3.30
C LEU A 242 -5.18 -11.94 4.61
N THR A 243 -5.63 -10.68 4.60
CA THR A 243 -6.26 -10.00 5.74
C THR A 243 -7.77 -10.02 5.62
N ASP A 244 -8.48 -10.07 6.75
CA ASP A 244 -9.93 -10.07 6.82
C ASP A 244 -10.40 -9.33 8.08
N GLY A 245 -10.18 -8.02 8.10
CA GLY A 245 -10.47 -7.16 9.26
C GLY A 245 -9.83 -7.68 10.55
N GLY A 246 -10.65 -7.94 11.57
CA GLY A 246 -10.21 -8.51 12.85
C GLY A 246 -10.12 -10.04 12.89
N ALA A 247 -10.38 -10.74 11.79
CA ALA A 247 -10.23 -12.19 11.70
C ALA A 247 -8.75 -12.60 11.59
N PRO A 248 -8.43 -13.89 11.82
CA PRO A 248 -7.06 -14.37 11.72
C PRO A 248 -6.43 -14.09 10.35
N LEU A 249 -5.23 -13.53 10.36
CA LEU A 249 -4.38 -13.36 9.18
C LEU A 249 -4.05 -14.74 8.59
N ARG A 250 -4.27 -14.92 7.29
CA ARG A 250 -3.92 -16.14 6.57
C ARG A 250 -2.59 -15.96 5.87
N ILE A 251 -1.72 -16.96 6.04
CA ILE A 251 -0.35 -16.94 5.52
C ILE A 251 -0.20 -18.20 4.67
N ALA A 252 -0.07 -18.03 3.36
CA ALA A 252 0.13 -19.12 2.43
C ALA A 252 1.52 -19.04 1.77
N ARG A 253 2.14 -20.19 1.60
CA ARG A 253 3.44 -20.40 0.95
C ARG A 253 3.35 -21.62 0.04
N PRO A 254 4.06 -21.67 -1.10
CA PRO A 254 3.99 -22.79 -2.03
C PRO A 254 4.27 -24.14 -1.36
N GLY A 255 3.39 -25.11 -1.59
CA GLY A 255 3.58 -26.49 -1.10
C GLY A 255 3.58 -26.65 0.43
N ARG A 256 3.10 -25.67 1.19
CA ARG A 256 2.98 -25.70 2.65
C ARG A 256 1.53 -25.61 3.11
N ASP A 257 1.26 -26.06 4.33
CA ASP A 257 -0.03 -25.86 4.97
C ASP A 257 -0.30 -24.38 5.23
N LEU A 258 -1.57 -23.99 5.19
CA LEU A 258 -2.00 -22.64 5.51
C LEU A 258 -1.76 -22.34 7.00
N LEU A 259 -1.01 -21.30 7.28
CA LEU A 259 -0.80 -20.81 8.64
C LEU A 259 -1.79 -19.68 8.95
N ARG A 260 -2.13 -19.53 10.22
CA ARG A 260 -3.00 -18.45 10.72
C ARG A 260 -2.38 -17.78 11.92
N ARG A 261 -2.60 -16.44 12.00
CA ARG A 261 -2.20 -15.65 13.17
C ARG A 261 -3.35 -14.75 13.59
N GLU A 262 -3.70 -14.82 14.86
CA GLU A 262 -4.68 -13.93 15.46
C GLU A 262 -4.08 -12.52 15.54
N PRO A 263 -4.79 -11.48 15.06
CA PRO A 263 -4.31 -10.11 15.22
C PRO A 263 -4.33 -9.72 16.71
N PRO A 264 -3.40 -8.88 17.17
CA PRO A 264 -3.42 -8.34 18.51
C PRO A 264 -4.74 -7.61 18.80
N ARG A 265 -5.31 -7.86 19.98
CA ARG A 265 -6.57 -7.20 20.41
C ARG A 265 -6.29 -5.79 20.88
N VAL A 266 -6.90 -4.81 20.25
CA VAL A 266 -6.79 -3.39 20.59
C VAL A 266 -8.17 -2.72 20.59
N THR A 267 -8.28 -1.57 21.25
CA THR A 267 -9.45 -0.71 21.07
C THR A 267 -9.28 0.07 19.78
N VAL A 268 -10.11 -0.25 18.79
CA VAL A 268 -10.04 0.35 17.46
C VAL A 268 -10.63 1.76 17.50
N ALA A 269 -9.84 2.76 17.10
CA ALA A 269 -10.28 4.12 16.82
C ALA A 269 -10.58 4.31 15.34
N ASP A 270 -9.68 3.80 14.45
CA ASP A 270 -9.79 3.88 13.00
C ASP A 270 -9.05 2.71 12.37
N THR A 271 -9.47 2.26 11.19
CA THR A 271 -8.81 1.17 10.44
C THR A 271 -8.01 1.66 9.22
N VAL A 272 -8.04 2.96 8.96
CA VAL A 272 -7.30 3.56 7.84
C VAL A 272 -5.80 3.29 7.98
N GLY A 273 -5.17 2.81 6.91
CA GLY A 273 -3.74 2.51 6.88
C GLY A 273 -3.31 1.24 7.63
N ALA A 274 -4.24 0.43 8.19
CA ALA A 274 -3.89 -0.82 8.87
C ALA A 274 -3.18 -1.81 7.95
N GLY A 275 -3.70 -2.01 6.72
CA GLY A 275 -3.07 -2.86 5.71
C GLY A 275 -1.70 -2.35 5.26
N ASP A 276 -1.56 -1.03 5.13
CA ASP A 276 -0.31 -0.36 4.75
C ASP A 276 0.75 -0.52 5.87
N SER A 277 0.30 -0.38 7.13
CA SER A 277 1.13 -0.59 8.33
C SER A 277 1.57 -2.04 8.49
N LEU A 278 0.70 -3.02 8.18
CA LEU A 278 1.05 -4.44 8.13
C LEU A 278 2.16 -4.70 7.10
N ALA A 279 2.01 -4.16 5.88
CA ALA A 279 3.01 -4.31 4.83
C ALA A 279 4.36 -3.70 5.24
N ALA A 280 4.35 -2.48 5.79
CA ALA A 280 5.57 -1.82 6.26
C ALA A 280 6.26 -2.60 7.40
N GLY A 281 5.49 -3.14 8.37
CA GLY A 281 6.01 -3.99 9.43
C GLY A 281 6.65 -5.28 8.91
N LEU A 282 6.01 -5.94 7.93
CA LEU A 282 6.58 -7.11 7.25
C LEU A 282 7.90 -6.76 6.58
N PHE A 283 7.96 -5.67 5.80
CA PHE A 283 9.19 -5.27 5.11
C PHE A 283 10.30 -4.91 6.09
N ALA A 284 9.97 -4.23 7.19
CA ALA A 284 10.94 -3.95 8.25
C ALA A 284 11.56 -5.23 8.82
N GLY A 285 10.73 -6.21 9.16
CA GLY A 285 11.20 -7.49 9.71
C GLY A 285 12.02 -8.32 8.71
N LEU A 286 11.61 -8.37 7.44
CA LEU A 286 12.37 -9.05 6.38
C LEU A 286 13.74 -8.40 6.16
N LEU A 287 13.81 -7.07 6.09
CA LEU A 287 15.06 -6.34 5.92
C LEU A 287 15.97 -6.45 7.14
N ASP A 288 15.44 -6.37 8.36
CA ASP A 288 16.19 -6.58 9.60
C ASP A 288 16.76 -8.01 9.67
N ALA A 289 16.08 -9.02 9.10
CA ALA A 289 16.53 -10.41 8.98
C ALA A 289 17.45 -10.67 7.77
N GLY A 290 17.69 -9.65 6.91
CA GLY A 290 18.51 -9.78 5.70
C GLY A 290 17.84 -10.57 4.57
N ILE A 291 16.51 -10.72 4.59
CA ILE A 291 15.72 -11.44 3.57
C ILE A 291 15.40 -10.46 2.44
N THR A 292 16.19 -10.49 1.39
CA THR A 292 16.12 -9.54 0.27
C THR A 292 15.99 -10.19 -1.10
N THR A 293 15.94 -11.52 -1.15
CA THR A 293 15.80 -12.29 -2.39
C THR A 293 14.69 -13.33 -2.23
N ARG A 294 14.10 -13.72 -3.37
CA ARG A 294 13.09 -14.76 -3.42
C ARG A 294 13.57 -16.09 -2.79
N ALA A 295 14.77 -16.53 -3.13
CA ALA A 295 15.33 -17.77 -2.58
C ALA A 295 15.43 -17.72 -1.05
N ALA A 296 15.93 -16.59 -0.49
CA ALA A 296 16.01 -16.43 0.95
C ALA A 296 14.62 -16.43 1.63
N LEU A 297 13.60 -15.87 0.96
CA LEU A 297 12.22 -15.88 1.45
C LEU A 297 11.62 -17.30 1.41
N GLU A 298 11.85 -18.05 0.33
CA GLU A 298 11.38 -19.44 0.18
C GLU A 298 12.04 -20.39 1.18
N GLU A 299 13.32 -20.20 1.49
CA GLU A 299 14.09 -20.98 2.45
C GLU A 299 13.82 -20.58 3.91
N LEU A 300 13.21 -19.39 4.16
CA LEU A 300 12.97 -18.91 5.52
C LEU A 300 12.06 -19.88 6.29
N PRO A 301 12.50 -20.46 7.45
CA PRO A 301 11.66 -21.32 8.25
C PRO A 301 10.47 -20.58 8.84
N ASP A 302 9.34 -21.28 9.04
CA ASP A 302 8.14 -20.68 9.60
C ASP A 302 8.37 -20.13 11.02
N GLU A 303 9.24 -20.78 11.81
CA GLU A 303 9.63 -20.33 13.16
C GLU A 303 10.32 -18.95 13.14
N GLN A 304 10.96 -18.57 12.02
CA GLN A 304 11.58 -17.24 11.84
C GLN A 304 10.63 -16.27 11.15
N LEU A 305 9.79 -16.74 10.23
CA LEU A 305 8.82 -15.91 9.54
C LEU A 305 7.69 -15.43 10.47
N LEU A 306 7.15 -16.32 11.32
CA LEU A 306 6.00 -16.02 12.15
C LEU A 306 6.23 -14.85 13.12
N PRO A 307 7.37 -14.72 13.82
CA PRO A 307 7.66 -13.54 14.63
C PRO A 307 7.67 -12.23 13.81
N ILE A 308 8.15 -12.25 12.57
CA ILE A 308 8.12 -11.08 11.68
C ILE A 308 6.68 -10.70 11.36
N ILE A 309 5.81 -11.68 11.11
CA ILE A 309 4.38 -11.46 10.84
C ILE A 309 3.66 -10.97 12.09
N ASP A 310 3.98 -11.52 13.27
CA ASP A 310 3.39 -11.08 14.54
C ASP A 310 3.72 -9.61 14.82
N ASP A 311 4.96 -9.19 14.58
CA ASP A 311 5.38 -7.80 14.67
C ASP A 311 4.67 -6.91 13.66
N ALA A 312 4.54 -7.36 12.42
CA ALA A 312 3.79 -6.65 11.39
C ALA A 312 2.30 -6.47 11.77
N ALA A 313 1.69 -7.50 12.35
CA ALA A 313 0.33 -7.44 12.87
C ALA A 313 0.22 -6.46 14.06
N LEU A 314 1.24 -6.39 14.92
CA LEU A 314 1.29 -5.43 16.03
C LEU A 314 1.42 -3.99 15.52
N VAL A 315 2.23 -3.74 14.48
CA VAL A 315 2.31 -2.42 13.82
C VAL A 315 0.94 -1.98 13.29
N ALA A 316 0.23 -2.88 12.60
CA ALA A 316 -1.12 -2.63 12.11
C ALA A 316 -2.12 -2.37 13.25
N ALA A 317 -2.08 -3.16 14.33
CA ALA A 317 -2.95 -3.01 15.48
C ALA A 317 -2.71 -1.67 16.20
N LEU A 318 -1.45 -1.26 16.39
CA LEU A 318 -1.11 0.04 16.99
C LEU A 318 -1.59 1.21 16.12
N ASN A 319 -1.48 1.12 14.79
CA ASN A 319 -2.08 2.10 13.89
C ASN A 319 -3.59 2.23 14.13
N CYS A 320 -4.29 1.11 14.27
CA CYS A 320 -5.74 1.12 14.48
C CYS A 320 -6.18 1.76 15.82
N THR A 321 -5.29 2.01 16.78
CA THR A 321 -5.62 2.72 18.04
C THR A 321 -5.68 4.23 17.88
N ARG A 322 -5.39 4.77 16.70
CA ARG A 322 -5.28 6.21 16.39
C ARG A 322 -6.19 6.58 15.23
N GLU A 323 -6.55 7.87 15.12
CA GLU A 323 -7.33 8.37 13.98
C GLU A 323 -6.45 8.50 12.73
N GLY A 324 -6.94 7.99 11.59
CA GLY A 324 -6.26 8.01 10.30
C GLY A 324 -5.06 7.07 10.24
N ALA A 325 -4.25 7.21 9.20
CA ALA A 325 -3.02 6.44 9.03
C ALA A 325 -1.90 7.05 9.89
N ASP A 326 -1.83 6.66 11.17
CA ASP A 326 -0.81 7.10 12.14
C ASP A 326 -0.04 5.90 12.70
N PRO A 327 0.84 5.26 11.90
CA PRO A 327 1.59 4.07 12.30
C PRO A 327 2.57 4.37 13.43
N PRO A 328 2.90 3.36 14.27
CA PRO A 328 3.84 3.52 15.39
C PRO A 328 5.26 3.79 14.90
N THR A 329 6.05 4.41 15.76
CA THR A 329 7.52 4.43 15.63
C THR A 329 8.11 3.08 16.06
N ARG A 330 9.40 2.87 15.74
CA ARG A 330 10.13 1.67 16.21
C ARG A 330 10.17 1.60 17.74
N GLU A 331 10.35 2.73 18.42
CA GLU A 331 10.36 2.79 19.89
C GLU A 331 8.99 2.39 20.49
N GLU A 332 7.89 2.86 19.90
CA GLU A 332 6.53 2.48 20.31
C GLU A 332 6.25 1.00 20.07
N LEU A 333 6.71 0.44 18.94
CA LEU A 333 6.61 -0.99 18.66
C LEU A 333 7.38 -1.81 19.69
N GLU A 334 8.63 -1.44 20.00
CA GLU A 334 9.46 -2.13 20.99
C GLU A 334 8.86 -2.05 22.41
N ALA A 335 8.22 -0.93 22.74
CA ALA A 335 7.51 -0.79 24.00
C ALA A 335 6.27 -1.68 24.08
N ALA A 336 5.55 -1.87 22.98
CA ALA A 336 4.35 -2.71 22.92
C ALA A 336 4.63 -4.22 22.93
N ARG A 337 5.85 -4.64 22.59
CA ARG A 337 6.29 -6.06 22.67
C ARG A 337 6.56 -6.53 24.13
N ARG A 338 6.65 -5.61 25.09
CA ARG A 338 6.95 -5.91 26.51
C ARG A 338 5.66 -6.21 27.27
#